data_dc017cdb9e4d5ac3c8efcd331e660e6b
#
_entry.id   dc017cdb9e4d5ac3c8efcd331e660e6b
#
_cell.length_a   1.000
_cell.length_b   1.000
_cell.length_c   1.000
_cell.angle_alpha   90.00
_cell.angle_beta   90.00
_cell.angle_gamma   90.00
#
_symmetry.space_group_name_H-M   'P 1'
#
loop_
_entity.id
_entity.type
_entity.pdbx_description
1 polymer ?
#
loop_
_entity_poly.entity_id
_entity_poly.type
_entity_poly.pdbx_seq_one_letter_code
_entity_poly.pdbx_strand_id
1 'polypeptide(L)'
;MTRGGENKLARRLGLGLFVFYGVGVMVGAGIYVLIGEVAARVGPWAPMAFLLAGATAAFTAASFAELSCRLPESAGESAFVRDAFGRLWLATVGGLAVAAVGVISAGAVLQGGVGYLMALLPLPKFVLIVGVGLLLGIVSALGVEKALGFAAIITAIEVLGLLIVSFVATASELPAPVQTEF
;
A
#
# COMPACT_ATOMS: atom_id res chain seq x y z
N MET A 1 0.23 -40.70 -11.19
CA MET A 1 -0.04 -39.68 -12.25
C MET A 1 -1.41 -39.08 -11.98
N THR A 2 -1.50 -38.08 -11.15
CA THR A 2 -2.72 -37.28 -10.93
C THR A 2 -2.41 -35.88 -11.46
N ARG A 3 -3.04 -35.53 -12.55
CA ARG A 3 -2.98 -34.21 -13.19
C ARG A 3 -3.39 -33.16 -12.15
N GLY A 4 -2.45 -32.35 -11.73
CA GLY A 4 -2.73 -31.15 -10.98
C GLY A 4 -3.71 -30.32 -11.79
N GLY A 5 -4.92 -30.10 -11.26
CA GLY A 5 -5.88 -29.20 -11.86
C GLY A 5 -5.22 -27.83 -12.03
N GLU A 6 -5.16 -27.37 -13.26
CA GLU A 6 -4.78 -26.00 -13.58
C GLU A 6 -5.75 -25.07 -12.85
N ASN A 7 -5.32 -24.57 -11.72
CA ASN A 7 -6.02 -23.51 -10.99
C ASN A 7 -5.82 -22.20 -11.79
N LYS A 8 -6.49 -22.10 -12.95
CA LYS A 8 -6.50 -20.89 -13.75
C LYS A 8 -7.16 -19.82 -12.93
N LEU A 9 -6.39 -18.77 -12.63
CA LEU A 9 -6.91 -17.58 -11.97
C LEU A 9 -8.12 -17.06 -12.75
N ALA A 10 -9.27 -16.98 -12.10
CA ALA A 10 -10.45 -16.38 -12.70
C ALA A 10 -10.21 -14.89 -12.90
N ARG A 11 -10.22 -14.42 -14.15
CA ARG A 11 -10.11 -12.98 -14.49
C ARG A 11 -11.43 -12.28 -14.13
N ARG A 12 -11.60 -11.93 -12.87
CA ARG A 12 -12.80 -11.24 -12.36
C ARG A 12 -12.63 -9.74 -12.18
N LEU A 13 -11.39 -9.26 -12.27
CA LEU A 13 -11.07 -7.86 -12.03
C LEU A 13 -10.73 -7.16 -13.34
N GLY A 14 -11.40 -6.04 -13.61
CA GLY A 14 -11.04 -5.15 -14.71
C GLY A 14 -9.75 -4.39 -14.41
N LEU A 15 -8.99 -4.05 -15.45
CA LEU A 15 -7.72 -3.30 -15.34
C LEU A 15 -7.89 -2.00 -14.55
N GLY A 16 -8.98 -1.26 -14.79
CA GLY A 16 -9.24 0.00 -14.09
C GLY A 16 -9.34 -0.17 -12.58
N LEU A 17 -10.14 -1.15 -12.11
CA LEU A 17 -10.29 -1.43 -10.68
C LEU A 17 -8.95 -1.86 -10.04
N PHE A 18 -8.16 -2.65 -10.78
CA PHE A 18 -6.85 -3.11 -10.31
C PHE A 18 -5.84 -1.95 -10.20
N VAL A 19 -5.82 -1.05 -11.17
CA VAL A 19 -4.97 0.16 -11.14
C VAL A 19 -5.38 1.08 -9.99
N PHE A 20 -6.68 1.35 -9.81
CA PHE A 20 -7.16 2.15 -8.69
C PHE A 20 -6.80 1.55 -7.33
N TYR A 21 -6.94 0.25 -7.18
CA TYR A 21 -6.50 -0.45 -5.97
C TYR A 21 -4.99 -0.31 -5.74
N GLY A 22 -4.18 -0.51 -6.79
CA GLY A 22 -2.72 -0.34 -6.71
C GLY A 22 -2.32 1.07 -6.31
N VAL A 23 -2.95 2.08 -6.90
CA VAL A 23 -2.73 3.50 -6.52
C VAL A 23 -3.11 3.73 -5.06
N GLY A 24 -4.26 3.22 -4.60
CA GLY A 24 -4.68 3.38 -3.21
C GLY A 24 -3.74 2.74 -2.20
N VAL A 25 -3.21 1.55 -2.51
CA VAL A 25 -2.21 0.90 -1.65
C VAL A 25 -0.90 1.70 -1.59
N MET A 26 -0.50 2.34 -2.70
CA MET A 26 0.74 3.13 -2.78
C MET A 26 0.58 4.51 -2.14
N VAL A 27 -0.53 5.20 -2.43
CA VAL A 27 -0.80 6.56 -1.92
C VAL A 27 -1.15 6.49 -0.44
N GLY A 28 -2.05 5.64 -0.01
CA GLY A 28 -2.51 5.31 1.35
C GLY A 28 -1.86 6.04 2.52
N ALA A 29 -1.96 5.49 3.70
CA ALA A 29 -1.42 6.08 4.94
C ALA A 29 0.08 6.41 4.87
N GLY A 30 0.83 5.75 3.96
CA GLY A 30 2.26 5.98 3.77
C GLY A 30 2.59 7.42 3.37
N ILE A 31 1.83 8.01 2.45
CA ILE A 31 2.13 9.36 1.96
C ILE A 31 1.92 10.40 3.07
N TYR A 32 0.83 10.28 3.84
CA TYR A 32 0.50 11.22 4.89
C TYR A 32 1.47 11.17 6.07
N VAL A 33 1.96 9.97 6.41
CA VAL A 33 2.93 9.78 7.50
C VAL A 33 4.34 10.14 7.04
N LEU A 34 4.75 9.69 5.85
CA LEU A 34 6.14 9.83 5.40
C LEU A 34 6.48 11.22 4.89
N ILE A 35 5.54 11.96 4.26
CA ILE A 35 5.84 13.30 3.75
C ILE A 35 6.32 14.22 4.87
N GLY A 36 5.60 14.25 5.99
CA GLY A 36 5.96 15.07 7.14
C GLY A 36 7.32 14.70 7.72
N GLU A 37 7.58 13.41 7.91
CA GLU A 37 8.83 12.89 8.46
C GLU A 37 10.04 13.18 7.55
N VAL A 38 9.88 12.94 6.24
CA VAL A 38 10.93 13.22 5.26
C VAL A 38 11.18 14.72 5.16
N ALA A 39 10.13 15.53 5.09
CA ALA A 39 10.27 16.99 5.03
C ALA A 39 10.97 17.55 6.28
N ALA A 40 10.69 16.99 7.47
CA ALA A 40 11.35 17.38 8.70
C ALA A 40 12.86 17.07 8.70
N ARG A 41 13.28 15.98 8.00
CA ARG A 41 14.69 15.54 7.96
C ARG A 41 15.53 16.20 6.88
N VAL A 42 14.95 16.37 5.69
CA VAL A 42 15.69 16.84 4.51
C VAL A 42 15.21 18.20 3.98
N GLY A 43 14.19 18.78 4.59
CA GLY A 43 13.67 20.10 4.25
C GLY A 43 13.29 20.22 2.77
N PRO A 44 13.77 21.25 2.05
CA PRO A 44 13.44 21.52 0.65
C PRO A 44 13.83 20.37 -0.33
N TRP A 45 14.72 19.49 0.09
CA TRP A 45 15.19 18.35 -0.72
C TRP A 45 14.24 17.15 -0.70
N ALA A 46 13.15 17.21 0.06
CA ALA A 46 12.17 16.13 0.16
C ALA A 46 11.66 15.63 -1.22
N PRO A 47 11.30 16.51 -2.19
CA PRO A 47 10.88 16.03 -3.51
C PRO A 47 11.97 15.22 -4.23
N MET A 48 13.24 15.62 -4.12
CA MET A 48 14.35 14.91 -4.73
C MET A 48 14.56 13.55 -4.07
N ALA A 49 14.42 13.45 -2.75
CA ALA A 49 14.50 12.19 -2.02
C ALA A 49 13.41 11.20 -2.50
N PHE A 50 12.18 11.67 -2.69
CA PHE A 50 11.09 10.85 -3.24
C PHE A 50 11.34 10.43 -4.70
N LEU A 51 11.88 11.31 -5.54
CA LEU A 51 12.23 10.98 -6.92
C LEU A 51 13.31 9.89 -6.99
N LEU A 52 14.35 9.98 -6.17
CA LEU A 52 15.40 8.98 -6.09
C LEU A 52 14.88 7.63 -5.58
N ALA A 53 14.04 7.66 -4.54
CA ALA A 53 13.38 6.46 -4.03
C ALA A 53 12.48 5.83 -5.10
N GLY A 54 11.69 6.64 -5.82
CA GLY A 54 10.84 6.19 -6.92
C GLY A 54 11.65 5.58 -8.06
N ALA A 55 12.77 6.18 -8.45
CA ALA A 55 13.65 5.64 -9.47
C ALA A 55 14.23 4.28 -9.07
N THR A 56 14.67 4.11 -7.83
CA THR A 56 15.15 2.81 -7.34
C THR A 56 14.04 1.76 -7.27
N ALA A 57 12.84 2.16 -6.83
CA ALA A 57 11.68 1.29 -6.80
C ALA A 57 11.23 0.85 -8.20
N ALA A 58 11.40 1.68 -9.22
CA ALA A 58 11.04 1.37 -10.61
C ALA A 58 11.80 0.14 -11.16
N PHE A 59 13.08 -0.03 -10.82
CA PHE A 59 13.84 -1.22 -11.21
C PHE A 59 13.27 -2.50 -10.58
N THR A 60 12.91 -2.43 -9.30
CA THR A 60 12.24 -3.55 -8.60
C THR A 60 10.88 -3.84 -9.23
N ALA A 61 10.08 -2.80 -9.49
CA ALA A 61 8.77 -2.95 -10.12
C ALA A 61 8.88 -3.59 -11.52
N ALA A 62 9.86 -3.21 -12.34
CA ALA A 62 10.09 -3.81 -13.65
C ALA A 62 10.42 -5.31 -13.53
N SER A 63 11.26 -5.70 -12.57
CA SER A 63 11.60 -7.11 -12.31
C SER A 63 10.37 -7.92 -11.88
N PHE A 64 9.55 -7.37 -10.97
CA PHE A 64 8.31 -8.03 -10.54
C PHE A 64 7.28 -8.14 -11.68
N ALA A 65 7.17 -7.11 -12.53
CA ALA A 65 6.28 -7.15 -13.70
C ALA A 65 6.69 -8.26 -14.66
N GLU A 66 7.98 -8.41 -14.94
CA GLU A 66 8.49 -9.48 -15.80
C GLU A 66 8.23 -10.86 -15.21
N LEU A 67 8.55 -11.06 -13.92
CA LEU A 67 8.31 -12.32 -13.22
C LEU A 67 6.82 -12.69 -13.18
N SER A 68 5.94 -11.73 -12.93
CA SER A 68 4.50 -11.94 -12.90
C SER A 68 3.93 -12.30 -14.27
N CYS A 69 4.52 -11.80 -15.36
CA CYS A 69 4.13 -12.19 -16.71
C CYS A 69 4.59 -13.61 -17.06
N ARG A 70 5.75 -14.03 -16.55
CA ARG A 70 6.31 -15.37 -16.81
C ARG A 70 5.63 -16.45 -15.95
N LEU A 71 5.30 -16.13 -14.71
CA LEU A 71 4.75 -17.03 -13.70
C LEU A 71 3.40 -16.49 -13.16
N PRO A 72 2.31 -16.59 -13.93
CA PRO A 72 0.99 -16.08 -13.54
C PRO A 72 0.30 -17.00 -12.52
N GLU A 73 0.96 -17.27 -11.40
CA GLU A 73 0.44 -18.08 -10.30
C GLU A 73 -0.02 -17.19 -9.14
N SER A 74 -1.01 -17.69 -8.38
CA SER A 74 -1.52 -16.98 -7.20
C SER A 74 -0.56 -16.95 -6.01
N ALA A 75 0.52 -17.72 -6.07
CA ALA A 75 1.51 -17.84 -5.02
C ALA A 75 2.52 -16.66 -4.95
N GLY A 76 2.47 -15.73 -5.93
CA GLY A 76 3.31 -14.53 -5.93
C GLY A 76 4.79 -14.84 -5.75
N GLU A 77 5.44 -14.14 -4.82
CA GLU A 77 6.89 -14.23 -4.56
C GLU A 77 7.34 -15.66 -4.22
N SER A 78 6.51 -16.45 -3.57
CA SER A 78 6.85 -17.87 -3.27
C SER A 78 6.96 -18.72 -4.55
N ALA A 79 6.17 -18.41 -5.58
CA ALA A 79 6.30 -19.07 -6.89
C ALA A 79 7.60 -18.68 -7.57
N PHE A 80 8.01 -17.40 -7.50
CA PHE A 80 9.25 -16.90 -8.07
C PHE A 80 10.48 -17.58 -7.42
N VAL A 81 10.47 -17.69 -6.08
CA VAL A 81 11.53 -18.38 -5.33
C VAL A 81 11.59 -19.87 -5.69
N ARG A 82 10.42 -20.52 -5.83
CA ARG A 82 10.35 -21.93 -6.20
C ARG A 82 10.93 -22.17 -7.60
N ASP A 83 10.56 -21.33 -8.55
CA ASP A 83 11.03 -21.44 -9.95
C ASP A 83 12.55 -21.21 -10.03
N ALA A 84 13.06 -20.16 -9.36
CA ALA A 84 14.47 -19.81 -9.41
C ALA A 84 15.39 -20.82 -8.72
N PHE A 85 14.99 -21.37 -7.58
CA PHE A 85 15.86 -22.21 -6.75
C PHE A 85 15.50 -23.70 -6.77
N GLY A 86 14.34 -24.08 -7.30
CA GLY A 86 13.86 -25.47 -7.32
C GLY A 86 13.64 -26.10 -5.94
N ARG A 87 13.64 -25.30 -4.87
CA ARG A 87 13.59 -25.78 -3.48
C ARG A 87 12.31 -25.30 -2.78
N LEU A 88 11.45 -26.27 -2.44
CA LEU A 88 10.17 -26.00 -1.81
C LEU A 88 10.30 -25.28 -0.45
N TRP A 89 11.29 -25.65 0.37
CA TRP A 89 11.48 -25.03 1.68
C TRP A 89 11.80 -23.53 1.58
N LEU A 90 12.60 -23.12 0.59
CA LEU A 90 12.89 -21.70 0.32
C LEU A 90 11.62 -20.94 -0.09
N ALA A 91 10.81 -21.53 -0.94
CA ALA A 91 9.53 -20.96 -1.35
C ALA A 91 8.57 -20.80 -0.16
N THR A 92 8.54 -21.78 0.75
CA THR A 92 7.73 -21.71 1.98
C THR A 92 8.21 -20.60 2.91
N VAL A 93 9.52 -20.49 3.12
CA VAL A 93 10.10 -19.41 3.94
C VAL A 93 9.80 -18.04 3.32
N GLY A 94 9.96 -17.90 1.99
CA GLY A 94 9.61 -16.69 1.26
C GLY A 94 8.14 -16.30 1.42
N GLY A 95 7.23 -17.26 1.25
CA GLY A 95 5.80 -17.02 1.44
C GLY A 95 5.42 -16.63 2.87
N LEU A 96 6.02 -17.26 3.88
CA LEU A 96 5.83 -16.89 5.28
C LEU A 96 6.38 -15.48 5.59
N ALA A 97 7.53 -15.12 5.01
CA ALA A 97 8.10 -13.79 5.16
C ALA A 97 7.17 -12.72 4.57
N VAL A 98 6.61 -12.94 3.38
CA VAL A 98 5.65 -12.04 2.75
C VAL A 98 4.38 -11.90 3.59
N ALA A 99 3.86 -13.02 4.12
CA ALA A 99 2.71 -12.98 5.02
C ALA A 99 3.00 -12.18 6.30
N ALA A 100 4.18 -12.38 6.91
CA ALA A 100 4.60 -11.62 8.08
C ALA A 100 4.72 -10.12 7.79
N VAL A 101 5.31 -9.74 6.65
CA VAL A 101 5.38 -8.35 6.19
C VAL A 101 3.97 -7.76 6.03
N GLY A 102 3.04 -8.52 5.44
CA GLY A 102 1.65 -8.09 5.28
C GLY A 102 0.97 -7.79 6.63
N VAL A 103 1.13 -8.67 7.61
CA VAL A 103 0.54 -8.50 8.95
C VAL A 103 1.15 -7.30 9.67
N ILE A 104 2.49 -7.16 9.64
CA ILE A 104 3.20 -6.04 10.28
C ILE A 104 2.79 -4.71 9.63
N SER A 105 2.74 -4.67 8.30
CA SER A 105 2.33 -3.47 7.55
C SER A 105 0.88 -3.08 7.85
N ALA A 106 -0.04 -4.04 7.88
CA ALA A 106 -1.42 -3.80 8.25
C ALA A 106 -1.55 -3.19 9.66
N GLY A 107 -0.80 -3.73 10.64
CA GLY A 107 -0.74 -3.19 11.99
C GLY A 107 -0.18 -1.77 12.06
N ALA A 108 0.88 -1.48 11.30
CA ALA A 108 1.48 -0.14 11.23
C ALA A 108 0.53 0.89 10.61
N VAL A 109 -0.11 0.54 9.48
CA VAL A 109 -1.11 1.40 8.81
C VAL A 109 -2.33 1.64 9.70
N LEU A 110 -2.82 0.59 10.40
CA LEU A 110 -3.93 0.72 11.34
C LEU A 110 -3.58 1.69 12.48
N GLN A 111 -2.40 1.58 13.05
CA GLN A 111 -1.95 2.48 14.12
C GLN A 111 -1.80 3.93 13.63
N GLY A 112 -1.23 4.13 12.44
CA GLY A 112 -1.12 5.45 11.82
C GLY A 112 -2.48 6.08 11.57
N GLY A 113 -3.41 5.33 10.93
CA GLY A 113 -4.77 5.79 10.66
C GLY A 113 -5.56 6.12 11.93
N VAL A 114 -5.44 5.30 12.97
CA VAL A 114 -6.08 5.58 14.27
C VAL A 114 -5.50 6.85 14.91
N GLY A 115 -4.22 7.16 14.71
CA GLY A 115 -3.63 8.42 15.17
C GLY A 115 -4.36 9.66 14.63
N TYR A 116 -4.75 9.66 13.36
CA TYR A 116 -5.56 10.72 12.75
C TYR A 116 -7.00 10.73 13.31
N LEU A 117 -7.60 9.56 13.50
CA LEU A 117 -8.96 9.47 14.06
C LEU A 117 -9.04 9.99 15.49
N MET A 118 -8.01 9.82 16.29
CA MET A 118 -7.95 10.36 17.65
C MET A 118 -8.00 11.90 17.70
N ALA A 119 -7.54 12.57 16.64
CA ALA A 119 -7.67 14.02 16.53
C ALA A 119 -9.12 14.48 16.27
N LEU A 120 -9.96 13.61 15.72
CA LEU A 120 -11.35 13.90 15.36
C LEU A 120 -12.35 13.33 16.38
N LEU A 121 -12.02 12.20 16.99
CA LEU A 121 -12.92 11.44 17.88
C LEU A 121 -12.28 11.30 19.28
N PRO A 122 -12.94 11.80 20.34
CA PRO A 122 -12.44 11.68 21.70
C PRO A 122 -12.69 10.28 22.28
N LEU A 123 -12.20 9.24 21.60
CA LEU A 123 -12.32 7.85 22.01
C LEU A 123 -10.96 7.27 22.39
N PRO A 124 -10.92 6.29 23.32
CA PRO A 124 -9.69 5.61 23.68
C PRO A 124 -9.06 4.92 22.45
N LYS A 125 -7.72 5.02 22.32
CA LYS A 125 -6.96 4.43 21.21
C LYS A 125 -7.31 2.97 20.98
N PHE A 126 -7.45 2.18 22.05
CA PHE A 126 -7.78 0.76 21.97
C PHE A 126 -9.14 0.52 21.28
N VAL A 127 -10.17 1.30 21.60
CA VAL A 127 -11.49 1.19 20.99
C VAL A 127 -11.44 1.47 19.49
N LEU A 128 -10.69 2.50 19.10
CA LEU A 128 -10.51 2.85 17.68
C LEU A 128 -9.75 1.77 16.92
N ILE A 129 -8.67 1.21 17.50
CA ILE A 129 -7.90 0.12 16.87
C ILE A 129 -8.79 -1.10 16.65
N VAL A 130 -9.53 -1.53 17.68
CA VAL A 130 -10.40 -2.70 17.59
C VAL A 130 -11.57 -2.44 16.65
N GLY A 131 -12.21 -1.27 16.74
CA GLY A 131 -13.34 -0.91 15.88
C GLY A 131 -12.99 -0.85 14.41
N VAL A 132 -11.91 -0.14 14.07
CA VAL A 132 -11.44 -0.04 12.67
C VAL A 132 -10.92 -1.39 12.17
N GLY A 133 -10.16 -2.11 13.00
CA GLY A 133 -9.65 -3.44 12.65
C GLY A 133 -10.77 -4.44 12.37
N LEU A 134 -11.82 -4.47 13.19
CA LEU A 134 -13.00 -5.31 12.96
C LEU A 134 -13.76 -4.89 11.70
N LEU A 135 -13.96 -3.58 11.49
CA LEU A 135 -14.61 -3.08 10.27
C LEU A 135 -13.87 -3.54 9.00
N LEU A 136 -12.56 -3.33 8.96
CA LEU A 136 -11.74 -3.76 7.83
C LEU A 136 -11.72 -5.29 7.67
N GLY A 137 -11.69 -6.02 8.78
CA GLY A 137 -11.80 -7.49 8.78
C GLY A 137 -13.13 -7.97 8.18
N ILE A 138 -14.24 -7.35 8.57
CA ILE A 138 -15.57 -7.67 8.01
C ILE A 138 -15.59 -7.35 6.50
N VAL A 139 -15.11 -6.17 6.09
CA VAL A 139 -15.05 -5.80 4.66
C VAL A 139 -14.22 -6.81 3.86
N SER A 140 -13.08 -7.24 4.40
CA SER A 140 -12.24 -8.26 3.77
C SER A 140 -12.93 -9.62 3.68
N ALA A 141 -13.74 -10.00 4.68
CA ALA A 141 -14.49 -11.24 4.70
C ALA A 141 -15.67 -11.27 3.70
N LEU A 142 -16.13 -10.11 3.22
CA LEU A 142 -17.20 -10.00 2.20
C LEU A 142 -16.74 -10.45 0.80
N GLY A 143 -15.46 -10.75 0.64
CA GLY A 143 -14.87 -11.23 -0.61
C GLY A 143 -14.09 -10.15 -1.35
N VAL A 144 -13.16 -10.62 -2.21
CA VAL A 144 -12.14 -9.79 -2.88
C VAL A 144 -12.78 -8.68 -3.73
N GLU A 145 -13.84 -8.96 -4.47
CA GLU A 145 -14.48 -7.98 -5.36
C GLU A 145 -15.06 -6.79 -4.58
N LYS A 146 -15.74 -7.08 -3.44
CA LYS A 146 -16.33 -6.04 -2.59
C LYS A 146 -15.26 -5.24 -1.84
N ALA A 147 -14.24 -5.93 -1.32
CA ALA A 147 -13.12 -5.28 -0.64
C ALA A 147 -12.36 -4.34 -1.58
N LEU A 148 -12.08 -4.78 -2.81
CA LEU A 148 -11.45 -3.95 -3.85
C LEU A 148 -12.33 -2.78 -4.30
N GLY A 149 -13.64 -3.00 -4.44
CA GLY A 149 -14.59 -1.94 -4.75
C GLY A 149 -14.63 -0.86 -3.66
N PHE A 150 -14.68 -1.27 -2.39
CA PHE A 150 -14.59 -0.37 -1.24
C PHE A 150 -13.26 0.41 -1.24
N ALA A 151 -12.14 -0.28 -1.41
CA ALA A 151 -10.82 0.34 -1.49
C ALA A 151 -10.74 1.36 -2.64
N ALA A 152 -11.28 1.06 -3.83
CA ALA A 152 -11.29 1.96 -4.97
C ALA A 152 -12.06 3.26 -4.68
N ILE A 153 -13.20 3.19 -3.98
CA ILE A 153 -13.98 4.38 -3.59
C ILE A 153 -13.16 5.25 -2.62
N ILE A 154 -12.56 4.63 -1.60
CA ILE A 154 -11.70 5.36 -0.64
C ILE A 154 -10.51 5.99 -1.36
N THR A 155 -9.85 5.27 -2.26
CA THR A 155 -8.74 5.80 -3.08
C THR A 155 -9.17 7.00 -3.92
N ALA A 156 -10.35 6.96 -4.53
CA ALA A 156 -10.86 8.09 -5.30
C ALA A 156 -11.05 9.35 -4.44
N ILE A 157 -11.61 9.18 -3.23
CA ILE A 157 -11.75 10.27 -2.25
C ILE A 157 -10.39 10.80 -1.82
N GLU A 158 -9.44 9.93 -1.54
CA GLU A 158 -8.09 10.27 -1.12
C GLU A 158 -7.32 11.06 -2.19
N VAL A 159 -7.33 10.56 -3.43
CA VAL A 159 -6.68 11.24 -4.56
C VAL A 159 -7.32 12.61 -4.82
N LEU A 160 -8.65 12.69 -4.76
CA LEU A 160 -9.36 13.96 -4.89
C LEU A 160 -8.96 14.94 -3.77
N GLY A 161 -8.89 14.46 -2.52
CA GLY A 161 -8.43 15.25 -1.38
C GLY A 161 -7.01 15.80 -1.58
N LEU A 162 -6.08 14.95 -2.02
CA LEU A 162 -4.71 15.37 -2.33
C LEU A 162 -4.65 16.42 -3.45
N LEU A 163 -5.45 16.26 -4.50
CA LEU A 163 -5.52 17.23 -5.59
C LEU A 163 -6.06 18.58 -5.11
N ILE A 164 -7.11 18.58 -4.29
CA ILE A 164 -7.68 19.80 -3.70
C ILE A 164 -6.64 20.51 -2.83
N VAL A 165 -5.99 19.78 -1.92
CA VAL A 165 -4.95 20.35 -1.05
C VAL A 165 -3.78 20.92 -1.87
N SER A 166 -3.33 20.19 -2.89
CA SER A 166 -2.25 20.64 -3.78
C SER A 166 -2.66 21.90 -4.55
N PHE A 167 -3.89 21.95 -5.06
CA PHE A 167 -4.40 23.13 -5.77
C PHE A 167 -4.53 24.34 -4.85
N VAL A 168 -5.08 24.17 -3.65
CA VAL A 168 -5.21 25.24 -2.66
C VAL A 168 -3.84 25.72 -2.22
N ALA A 169 -2.88 24.83 -2.00
CA ALA A 169 -1.52 25.18 -1.61
C ALA A 169 -0.77 25.99 -2.69
N THR A 170 -1.05 25.72 -3.96
CA THR A 170 -0.46 26.49 -5.06
C THR A 170 -1.18 27.83 -5.32
N ALA A 171 -2.48 27.89 -5.03
CA ALA A 171 -3.29 29.10 -5.19
C ALA A 171 -3.16 30.08 -4.00
N SER A 172 -2.85 29.59 -2.81
CA SER A 172 -2.49 30.41 -1.66
C SER A 172 -0.99 30.67 -1.70
N GLU A 173 -0.58 31.94 -1.73
CA GLU A 173 0.81 32.31 -1.46
C GLU A 173 1.13 31.92 0.00
N LEU A 174 1.50 30.65 0.21
CA LEU A 174 1.91 30.18 1.53
C LEU A 174 3.18 30.94 1.93
N PRO A 175 3.25 31.52 3.13
CA PRO A 175 4.46 32.13 3.63
C PRO A 175 5.61 31.12 3.55
N ALA A 176 6.79 31.60 3.16
CA ALA A 176 7.99 30.78 3.04
C ALA A 176 8.17 29.90 4.28
N PRO A 177 8.58 28.64 4.12
CA PRO A 177 8.78 27.75 5.24
C PRO A 177 9.71 28.39 6.26
N VAL A 178 9.27 28.39 7.52
CA VAL A 178 10.09 28.89 8.63
C VAL A 178 11.40 28.10 8.60
N GLN A 179 12.50 28.78 8.26
CA GLN A 179 13.82 28.19 8.35
C GLN A 179 14.09 27.95 9.83
N THR A 180 13.92 26.74 10.30
CA THR A 180 14.49 26.32 11.57
C THR A 180 16.00 26.22 11.34
N GLU A 181 16.71 27.23 11.76
CA GLU A 181 18.16 27.14 11.89
C GLU A 181 18.48 26.01 12.86
N PHE A 182 19.25 25.04 12.37
CA PHE A 182 19.87 23.98 13.17
C PHE A 182 21.25 24.40 13.63
#